data_e7306ad610449e03a26abc8ef29b8067
#
_entry.id   e7306ad610449e03a26abc8ef29b8067
#
_cell.length_a   1.000
_cell.length_b   1.000
_cell.length_c   1.000
_cell.angle_alpha   90.00
_cell.angle_beta   90.00
_cell.angle_gamma   90.00
#
_symmetry.space_group_name_H-M   'P 1'
#
loop_
_entity.id
_entity.type
_entity.pdbx_description
1 polymer ?
#
loop_
_entity_poly.entity_id
_entity_poly.type
_entity_poly.pdbx_seq_one_letter_code
_entity_poly.pdbx_strand_id
1 'polypeptide(L)'
;MLNNFIDRIKLSFRKDKELYLSLYEILGFYPHDISYYKMALLHKSIMHRNSKGKPVNNERLEFLGDAVLDAVVGDIVYQHFPGKREGFLTNTRSKLVQRDTLNKLAQEMGINQLIL
;
A
#
# COMPACT_ATOMS: atom_id res chain seq x y z
N MET A 1 20.16 4.68 -5.20
CA MET A 1 20.40 5.65 -6.29
C MET A 1 20.60 4.99 -7.65
N LEU A 2 21.53 4.04 -7.77
CA LEU A 2 21.77 3.33 -9.03
C LEU A 2 20.55 2.55 -9.51
N ASN A 3 19.86 1.86 -8.59
CA ASN A 3 18.65 1.09 -8.91
C ASN A 3 17.54 2.00 -9.46
N ASN A 4 17.34 3.19 -8.87
CA ASN A 4 16.35 4.15 -9.36
C ASN A 4 16.68 4.69 -10.75
N PHE A 5 17.94 4.88 -11.05
CA PHE A 5 18.39 5.33 -12.38
C PHE A 5 18.12 4.28 -13.45
N ILE A 6 18.48 3.03 -13.18
CA ILE A 6 18.22 1.90 -14.08
C ILE A 6 16.71 1.70 -14.27
N ASP A 7 15.94 1.75 -13.19
CA ASP A 7 14.48 1.61 -13.22
C ASP A 7 13.84 2.73 -14.04
N ARG A 8 14.37 3.94 -13.94
CA ARG A 8 13.90 5.09 -14.72
C ARG A 8 14.14 4.93 -16.22
N ILE A 9 15.28 4.36 -16.60
CA ILE A 9 15.56 4.06 -18.01
C ILE A 9 14.61 2.99 -18.53
N LYS A 10 14.40 1.92 -17.75
CA LYS A 10 13.48 0.85 -18.12
C LYS A 10 12.04 1.36 -18.24
N LEU A 11 11.66 2.35 -17.43
CA LEU A 11 10.33 2.92 -17.39
C LEU A 11 9.89 3.51 -18.73
N SER A 12 10.79 4.14 -19.49
CA SER A 12 10.45 4.73 -20.79
C SER A 12 9.95 3.71 -21.82
N PHE A 13 10.16 2.41 -21.57
CA PHE A 13 9.74 1.31 -22.43
C PHE A 13 8.58 0.48 -21.87
N ARG A 14 8.04 0.86 -20.70
CA ARG A 14 6.98 0.09 -20.03
C ARG A 14 5.61 0.67 -20.31
N LYS A 15 4.61 -0.23 -20.34
CA LYS A 15 3.21 0.15 -20.20
C LYS A 15 3.00 0.73 -18.79
N ASP A 16 1.94 1.48 -18.62
CA ASP A 16 1.58 2.06 -17.31
C ASP A 16 2.60 3.06 -16.75
N LYS A 17 3.32 3.73 -17.63
CA LYS A 17 4.34 4.72 -17.26
C LYS A 17 3.84 5.73 -16.22
N GLU A 18 2.64 6.24 -16.41
CA GLU A 18 2.04 7.23 -15.50
C GLU A 18 1.83 6.65 -14.10
N LEU A 19 1.36 5.41 -14.01
CA LEU A 19 1.17 4.73 -12.73
C LEU A 19 2.51 4.49 -12.03
N TYR A 20 3.54 4.07 -12.76
CA TYR A 20 4.88 3.94 -12.19
C TYR A 20 5.39 5.26 -11.62
N LEU A 21 5.20 6.36 -12.33
CA LEU A 21 5.64 7.69 -11.87
C LEU A 21 4.87 8.14 -10.63
N SER A 22 3.56 7.94 -10.61
CA SER A 22 2.72 8.28 -9.48
C SER A 22 3.07 7.46 -8.23
N LEU A 23 3.32 6.17 -8.42
CA LEU A 23 3.74 5.30 -7.32
C LEU A 23 5.13 5.68 -6.80
N TYR A 24 6.04 6.06 -7.69
CA TYR A 24 7.36 6.53 -7.28
C TYR A 24 7.28 7.76 -6.36
N GLU A 25 6.39 8.70 -6.65
CA GLU A 25 6.21 9.90 -5.82
C GLU A 25 5.77 9.55 -4.40
N ILE A 26 4.94 8.51 -4.25
CA ILE A 26 4.43 8.06 -2.96
C ILE A 26 5.45 7.19 -2.23
N LEU A 27 6.06 6.24 -2.94
CA LEU A 27 6.88 5.18 -2.35
C LEU A 27 8.37 5.56 -2.24
N GLY A 28 8.86 6.43 -3.11
CA GLY A 28 10.28 6.74 -3.21
C GLY A 28 11.10 5.71 -4.00
N PHE A 29 10.44 4.71 -4.58
CA PHE A 29 11.06 3.71 -5.46
C PHE A 29 10.06 3.27 -6.54
N TYR A 30 10.55 2.66 -7.61
CA TYR A 30 9.71 2.09 -8.65
C TYR A 30 9.33 0.65 -8.31
N PRO A 31 8.04 0.26 -8.41
CA PRO A 31 7.63 -1.13 -8.23
C PRO A 31 8.33 -2.06 -9.23
N HIS A 32 8.80 -3.21 -8.74
CA HIS A 32 9.34 -4.25 -9.62
C HIS A 32 8.23 -5.02 -10.33
N ASP A 33 7.16 -5.33 -9.62
CA ASP A 33 5.98 -5.99 -10.16
C ASP A 33 4.75 -5.12 -9.91
N ILE A 34 4.37 -4.36 -10.94
CA ILE A 34 3.24 -3.44 -10.85
C ILE A 34 1.89 -4.14 -10.74
N SER A 35 1.82 -5.44 -11.06
CA SER A 35 0.56 -6.18 -11.01
C SER A 35 -0.04 -6.21 -9.60
N TYR A 36 0.77 -6.33 -8.57
CA TYR A 36 0.32 -6.27 -7.17
C TYR A 36 -0.25 -4.90 -6.82
N TYR A 37 0.38 -3.84 -7.27
CA TYR A 37 -0.08 -2.48 -7.03
C TYR A 37 -1.39 -2.18 -7.76
N LYS A 38 -1.51 -2.63 -9.01
CA LYS A 38 -2.77 -2.53 -9.77
C LYS A 38 -3.90 -3.27 -9.05
N MET A 39 -3.63 -4.49 -8.61
CA MET A 39 -4.63 -5.29 -7.89
C MET A 39 -5.06 -4.61 -6.58
N ALA A 40 -4.11 -4.04 -5.83
CA ALA A 40 -4.39 -3.33 -4.59
C ALA A 40 -5.26 -2.09 -4.80
N LEU A 41 -5.12 -1.44 -5.96
CA LEU A 41 -5.83 -0.21 -6.30
C LEU A 41 -7.20 -0.44 -6.95
N LEU A 42 -7.60 -1.69 -7.18
CA LEU A 42 -8.92 -2.01 -7.73
C LEU A 42 -10.02 -1.61 -6.76
N HIS A 43 -11.01 -0.85 -7.26
CA HIS A 43 -12.19 -0.52 -6.47
C HIS A 43 -13.10 -1.74 -6.34
N LYS A 44 -13.63 -1.99 -5.14
CA LYS A 44 -14.48 -3.17 -4.86
C LYS A 44 -15.77 -3.20 -5.68
N SER A 45 -16.27 -2.03 -6.08
CA SER A 45 -17.50 -1.92 -6.86
C SER A 45 -17.33 -2.36 -8.32
N ILE A 46 -16.11 -2.48 -8.81
CA ILE A 46 -15.83 -2.85 -10.19
C ILE A 46 -15.55 -4.35 -10.23
N MET A 47 -16.41 -5.08 -10.94
CA MET A 47 -16.24 -6.52 -11.13
C MET A 47 -15.24 -6.76 -12.25
N HIS A 48 -14.03 -7.16 -11.88
CA HIS A 48 -13.01 -7.61 -12.83
C HIS A 48 -12.99 -9.13 -12.88
N ARG A 49 -12.80 -9.67 -14.09
CA ARG A 49 -12.60 -11.10 -14.30
C ARG A 49 -11.29 -11.33 -15.03
N ASN A 50 -10.59 -12.41 -14.67
CA ASN A 50 -9.36 -12.79 -15.37
C ASN A 50 -9.69 -13.55 -16.65
N SER A 51 -8.67 -13.98 -17.41
CA SER A 51 -8.81 -14.74 -18.64
C SER A 51 -9.56 -16.07 -18.46
N LYS A 52 -9.59 -16.61 -17.24
CA LYS A 52 -10.31 -17.84 -16.88
C LYS A 52 -11.75 -17.59 -16.41
N GLY A 53 -12.23 -16.35 -16.48
CA GLY A 53 -13.56 -15.96 -16.04
C GLY A 53 -13.74 -15.86 -14.52
N LYS A 54 -12.68 -15.99 -13.73
CA LYS A 54 -12.75 -15.88 -12.27
C LYS A 54 -12.73 -14.43 -11.83
N PRO A 55 -13.50 -14.05 -10.79
CA PRO A 55 -13.47 -12.69 -10.28
C PRO A 55 -12.09 -12.34 -9.75
N VAL A 56 -11.64 -11.12 -10.08
CA VAL A 56 -10.36 -10.56 -9.58
C VAL A 56 -10.71 -9.43 -8.62
N ASN A 57 -10.27 -9.57 -7.38
CA ASN A 57 -10.42 -8.55 -6.35
C ASN A 57 -9.17 -8.51 -5.45
N ASN A 58 -9.13 -7.57 -4.54
CA ASN A 58 -7.99 -7.38 -3.66
C ASN A 58 -8.21 -7.90 -2.22
N GLU A 59 -9.22 -8.72 -2.00
CA GLU A 59 -9.54 -9.21 -0.64
C GLU A 59 -8.38 -9.94 0.04
N ARG A 60 -7.67 -10.78 -0.73
CA ARG A 60 -6.51 -11.51 -0.18
C ARG A 60 -5.34 -10.58 0.14
N LEU A 61 -5.12 -9.56 -0.70
CA LEU A 61 -4.10 -8.53 -0.44
C LEU A 61 -4.50 -7.68 0.75
N GLU A 62 -5.76 -7.35 0.89
CA GLU A 62 -6.29 -6.62 2.06
C GLU A 62 -6.02 -7.41 3.35
N PHE A 63 -6.32 -8.71 3.35
CA PHE A 63 -6.06 -9.59 4.49
C PHE A 63 -4.57 -9.59 4.88
N LEU A 64 -3.70 -9.79 3.91
CA LEU A 64 -2.26 -9.79 4.15
C LEU A 64 -1.76 -8.41 4.55
N GLY A 65 -2.24 -7.37 3.89
CA GLY A 65 -1.88 -5.99 4.18
C GLY A 65 -2.23 -5.58 5.61
N ASP A 66 -3.38 -5.99 6.11
CA ASP A 66 -3.77 -5.77 7.51
C ASP A 66 -2.75 -6.35 8.48
N ALA A 67 -2.30 -7.58 8.25
CA ALA A 67 -1.31 -8.23 9.10
C ALA A 67 0.05 -7.52 9.06
N VAL A 68 0.49 -7.12 7.87
CA VAL A 68 1.76 -6.39 7.69
C VAL A 68 1.68 -5.01 8.34
N LEU A 69 0.59 -4.28 8.13
CA LEU A 69 0.38 -2.96 8.71
C LEU A 69 0.38 -3.04 10.24
N ASP A 70 -0.30 -4.03 10.80
CA ASP A 70 -0.37 -4.25 12.24
C ASP A 70 1.03 -4.50 12.84
N ALA A 71 1.84 -5.29 12.16
CA ALA A 71 3.21 -5.56 12.57
C ALA A 71 4.09 -4.29 12.51
N VAL A 72 4.01 -3.52 11.41
CA VAL A 72 4.79 -2.30 11.24
C VAL A 72 4.40 -1.25 12.26
N VAL A 73 3.11 -1.00 12.45
CA VAL A 73 2.63 -0.04 13.44
C VAL A 73 2.95 -0.51 14.85
N GLY A 74 2.86 -1.81 15.11
CA GLY A 74 3.28 -2.40 16.38
C GLY A 74 4.74 -2.12 16.71
N ASP A 75 5.62 -2.28 15.75
CA ASP A 75 7.04 -1.97 15.89
C ASP A 75 7.28 -0.48 16.18
N ILE A 76 6.62 0.40 15.43
CA ILE A 76 6.72 1.85 15.64
C ILE A 76 6.28 2.23 17.04
N VAL A 77 5.14 1.74 17.49
CA VAL A 77 4.60 2.03 18.83
C VAL A 77 5.52 1.47 19.92
N TYR A 78 5.99 0.26 19.75
CA TYR A 78 6.93 -0.37 20.67
C TYR A 78 8.18 0.49 20.88
N GLN A 79 8.76 0.98 19.81
CA GLN A 79 9.98 1.77 19.87
C GLN A 79 9.74 3.20 20.36
N HIS A 80 8.59 3.77 20.04
CA HIS A 80 8.28 5.14 20.43
C HIS A 80 7.91 5.29 21.91
N PHE A 81 7.38 4.24 22.54
CA PHE A 81 6.90 4.26 23.93
C PHE A 81 7.59 3.20 24.79
N PRO A 82 8.93 3.27 25.00
CA PRO A 82 9.66 2.22 25.71
C PRO A 82 9.26 2.05 27.18
N GLY A 83 8.66 3.07 27.79
CA GLY A 83 8.23 3.04 29.20
C GLY A 83 6.79 2.57 29.41
N LYS A 84 6.06 2.24 28.34
CA LYS A 84 4.65 1.86 28.43
C LYS A 84 4.47 0.36 28.38
N ARG A 85 3.38 -0.10 29.03
CA ARG A 85 3.02 -1.52 29.09
C ARG A 85 2.18 -1.93 27.89
N GLU A 86 1.97 -3.24 27.74
CA GLU A 86 1.24 -3.85 26.63
C GLU A 86 -0.12 -3.23 26.39
N GLY A 87 -0.92 -3.00 27.44
CA GLY A 87 -2.26 -2.43 27.29
C GLY A 87 -2.27 -1.08 26.60
N PHE A 88 -1.32 -0.20 26.94
CA PHE A 88 -1.14 1.09 26.27
C PHE A 88 -0.72 0.89 24.82
N LEU A 89 0.24 0.00 24.58
CA LEU A 89 0.78 -0.26 23.22
C LEU A 89 -0.31 -0.82 22.31
N THR A 90 -1.08 -1.79 22.80
CA THR A 90 -2.18 -2.41 22.06
C THR A 90 -3.27 -1.38 21.72
N ASN A 91 -3.66 -0.57 22.69
CA ASN A 91 -4.68 0.46 22.48
C ASN A 91 -4.20 1.53 21.48
N THR A 92 -2.95 1.96 21.59
CA THR A 92 -2.35 2.95 20.69
C THR A 92 -2.27 2.41 19.27
N ARG A 93 -1.79 1.18 19.09
CA ARG A 93 -1.77 0.51 17.79
C ARG A 93 -3.17 0.45 17.17
N SER A 94 -4.15 0.03 17.93
CA SER A 94 -5.55 -0.07 17.46
C SER A 94 -6.09 1.26 16.95
N LYS A 95 -5.76 2.36 17.63
CA LYS A 95 -6.17 3.70 17.19
C LYS A 95 -5.50 4.13 15.89
N LEU A 96 -4.23 3.76 15.72
CA LEU A 96 -3.47 4.13 14.53
C LEU A 96 -3.91 3.36 13.29
N VAL A 97 -4.35 2.12 13.43
CA VAL A 97 -4.77 1.29 12.29
C VAL A 97 -6.28 1.30 12.04
N GLN A 98 -7.05 2.10 12.79
CA GLN A 98 -8.47 2.20 12.52
C GLN A 98 -8.74 2.92 11.19
N ARG A 99 -9.91 2.61 10.60
CA ARG A 99 -10.28 3.05 9.26
C ARG A 99 -10.14 4.55 9.05
N ASP A 100 -10.62 5.36 9.97
CA ASP A 100 -10.58 6.82 9.82
C ASP A 100 -9.16 7.36 9.76
N THR A 101 -8.27 6.84 10.59
CA THR A 101 -6.86 7.22 10.60
C THR A 101 -6.18 6.82 9.29
N LEU A 102 -6.42 5.61 8.83
CA LEU A 102 -5.85 5.11 7.57
C LEU A 102 -6.39 5.87 6.36
N ASN A 103 -7.67 6.22 6.36
CA ASN A 103 -8.27 7.01 5.29
C ASN A 103 -7.63 8.40 5.19
N LYS A 104 -7.40 9.06 6.32
CA LYS A 104 -6.71 10.37 6.34
C LYS A 104 -5.28 10.24 5.80
N LEU A 105 -4.55 9.22 6.23
CA LEU A 105 -3.20 8.96 5.75
C LEU A 105 -3.19 8.71 4.24
N ALA A 106 -4.10 7.91 3.73
CA ALA A 106 -4.22 7.62 2.31
C ALA A 106 -4.49 8.90 1.49
N GLN A 107 -5.35 9.79 2.00
CA GLN A 107 -5.61 11.09 1.37
C GLN A 107 -4.36 11.96 1.34
N GLU A 108 -3.64 12.06 2.45
CA GLU A 108 -2.41 12.83 2.55
C GLU A 108 -1.32 12.31 1.62
N MET A 109 -1.23 10.99 1.45
CA MET A 109 -0.29 10.35 0.53
C MET A 109 -0.69 10.47 -0.94
N GLY A 110 -1.95 10.80 -1.24
CA GLY A 110 -2.45 10.88 -2.60
C GLY A 110 -2.87 9.54 -3.20
N ILE A 111 -2.98 8.49 -2.41
CA ILE A 111 -3.35 7.13 -2.87
C ILE A 111 -4.76 7.12 -3.48
N ASN A 112 -5.68 7.91 -2.93
CA ASN A 112 -7.06 7.95 -3.40
C ASN A 112 -7.19 8.35 -4.88
N GLN A 113 -6.25 9.11 -5.40
CA GLN A 113 -6.22 9.53 -6.80
C GLN A 113 -5.78 8.39 -7.74
N LEU A 114 -5.22 7.32 -7.20
CA LEU A 114 -4.72 6.18 -7.97
C LEU A 114 -5.72 5.02 -8.05
N ILE A 115 -6.86 5.11 -7.38
CA ILE A 115 -7.87 4.03 -7.37
C ILE A 115 -8.42 3.83 -8.78
N LEU A 116 -8.37 2.59 -9.24
CA LEU A 116 -8.74 2.18 -10.58
C LEU A 116 -10.22 1.77 -10.66
#